data_f165fa486ddf8c19349e3ddecd166ecb
#
_entry.id   f165fa486ddf8c19349e3ddecd166ecb
#
_cell.length_a   1.000
_cell.length_b   1.000
_cell.length_c   1.000
_cell.angle_alpha   90.00
_cell.angle_beta   90.00
_cell.angle_gamma   90.00
#
_symmetry.space_group_name_H-M   'P 1'
#
loop_
_entity.id
_entity.type
_entity.pdbx_description
1 polymer ?
#
loop_
_entity_poly.entity_id
_entity_poly.type
_entity_poly.pdbx_seq_one_letter_code
_entity_poly.pdbx_strand_id
1 'polypeptide(L)'
;MKYASVIASPIGILTIIADDDFVQTVTFAETDVAGLSENVLTKKVAIQLAQYFEGDLKGFDFPIKQKGTEFQQEVWQNLLSIPYGETISYAKFSEHKPLAIRAIAAANGKNNIAIVIPCHRVIGSNGKLVGYAGGLWRKQWLLEHERSIAQKGQTIINFKTC
;
A
#
# COMPACT_ATOMS: atom_id res chain seq x y z
N MET A 1 20.98 -11.41 4.75
CA MET A 1 20.44 -12.38 3.79
C MET A 1 19.03 -11.97 3.39
N LYS A 2 18.66 -12.23 2.16
CA LYS A 2 17.32 -11.88 1.68
C LYS A 2 16.45 -13.11 1.48
N TYR A 3 15.16 -12.94 1.70
CA TYR A 3 14.14 -13.97 1.55
C TYR A 3 13.00 -13.43 0.70
N ALA A 4 12.25 -14.31 0.05
CA ALA A 4 11.16 -13.90 -0.80
C ALA A 4 9.99 -14.87 -0.72
N SER A 5 8.78 -14.34 -0.87
CA SER A 5 7.55 -15.07 -1.15
C SER A 5 6.86 -14.42 -2.35
N VAL A 6 6.18 -15.25 -3.13
CA VAL A 6 5.41 -14.78 -4.30
C VAL A 6 3.98 -15.25 -4.11
N ILE A 7 3.02 -14.34 -4.28
CA ILE A 7 1.60 -14.67 -4.16
C ILE A 7 0.82 -14.18 -5.38
N ALA A 8 -0.26 -14.89 -5.69
CA ALA A 8 -1.23 -14.41 -6.67
C ALA A 8 -2.29 -13.56 -5.97
N SER A 9 -2.77 -12.53 -6.66
CA SER A 9 -3.85 -11.68 -6.17
C SER A 9 -4.84 -11.42 -7.30
N PRO A 10 -6.03 -10.84 -6.99
CA PRO A 10 -6.99 -10.47 -8.04
C PRO A 10 -6.42 -9.49 -9.07
N ILE A 11 -5.36 -8.78 -8.73
CA ILE A 11 -4.76 -7.76 -9.60
C ILE A 11 -3.32 -8.09 -9.99
N GLY A 12 -2.96 -9.36 -9.94
CA GLY A 12 -1.66 -9.84 -10.42
C GLY A 12 -0.78 -10.43 -9.34
N ILE A 13 0.41 -10.80 -9.75
CA ILE A 13 1.38 -11.44 -8.87
C ILE A 13 2.09 -10.37 -8.03
N LEU A 14 2.18 -10.60 -6.74
CA LEU A 14 2.95 -9.78 -5.81
C LEU A 14 4.19 -10.53 -5.36
N THR A 15 5.32 -9.85 -5.39
CA THR A 15 6.59 -10.33 -4.87
C THR A 15 6.91 -9.63 -3.57
N ILE A 16 7.21 -10.40 -2.54
CA ILE A 16 7.53 -9.93 -1.19
C ILE A 16 9.00 -10.24 -0.94
N ILE A 17 9.78 -9.23 -0.55
CA ILE A 17 11.18 -9.41 -0.20
C ILE A 17 11.41 -8.86 1.21
N ALA A 18 12.11 -9.63 2.03
CA ALA A 18 12.46 -9.25 3.39
C ALA A 18 13.89 -9.69 3.72
N ASP A 19 14.49 -9.06 4.70
CA ASP A 19 15.66 -9.60 5.37
C ASP A 19 15.22 -10.33 6.66
N ASP A 20 16.14 -10.57 7.58
CA ASP A 20 15.81 -11.26 8.83
C ASP A 20 14.87 -10.45 9.72
N ASP A 21 14.87 -9.12 9.60
CA ASP A 21 14.21 -8.23 10.54
C ASP A 21 13.08 -7.39 9.93
N PHE A 22 13.16 -7.05 8.64
CA PHE A 22 12.24 -6.08 8.01
C PHE A 22 11.78 -6.54 6.64
N VAL A 23 10.52 -6.22 6.32
CA VAL A 23 10.00 -6.28 4.95
C VAL A 23 10.53 -5.06 4.19
N GLN A 24 11.13 -5.31 3.03
CA GLN A 24 11.78 -4.28 2.22
C GLN A 24 11.02 -3.96 0.94
N THR A 25 10.27 -4.93 0.41
CA THR A 25 9.59 -4.78 -0.88
C THR A 25 8.30 -5.58 -0.89
N VAL A 26 7.25 -4.97 -1.40
CA VAL A 26 6.02 -5.60 -1.85
C VAL A 26 5.69 -4.96 -3.20
N THR A 27 5.79 -5.70 -4.28
CA THR A 27 5.70 -5.10 -5.61
C THR A 27 4.94 -5.98 -6.61
N PHE A 28 4.23 -5.31 -7.51
CA PHE A 28 3.63 -5.94 -8.70
C PHE A 28 4.64 -6.07 -9.84
N ALA A 29 5.76 -5.39 -9.77
CA ALA A 29 6.79 -5.46 -10.81
C ALA A 29 7.43 -6.85 -10.83
N GLU A 30 7.69 -7.36 -12.04
CA GLU A 30 8.40 -8.62 -12.21
C GLU A 30 9.78 -8.52 -11.57
N THR A 31 10.08 -9.43 -10.66
CA THR A 31 11.31 -9.40 -9.86
C THR A 31 11.91 -10.78 -9.82
N ASP A 32 13.20 -10.88 -10.12
CA ASP A 32 13.93 -12.14 -10.04
C ASP A 32 14.22 -12.46 -8.57
N VAL A 33 13.61 -13.53 -8.10
CA VAL A 33 13.80 -14.04 -6.74
C VAL A 33 14.34 -15.47 -6.74
N ALA A 34 14.89 -15.91 -7.88
CA ALA A 34 15.48 -17.24 -8.00
C ALA A 34 16.56 -17.46 -6.92
N GLY A 35 16.51 -18.60 -6.27
CA GLY A 35 17.45 -18.94 -5.21
C GLY A 35 17.13 -18.36 -3.83
N LEU A 36 16.09 -17.53 -3.72
CA LEU A 36 15.66 -17.01 -2.42
C LEU A 36 14.62 -17.94 -1.80
N SER A 37 14.81 -18.22 -0.51
CA SER A 37 13.86 -19.01 0.27
C SER A 37 12.87 -18.09 0.97
N GLU A 38 11.74 -18.63 1.40
CA GLU A 38 10.82 -17.94 2.30
C GLU A 38 11.38 -17.96 3.73
N ASN A 39 10.99 -16.96 4.52
CA ASN A 39 11.21 -16.98 5.96
C ASN A 39 9.88 -16.72 6.68
N VAL A 40 9.91 -16.71 8.01
CA VAL A 40 8.70 -16.46 8.81
C VAL A 40 8.06 -15.11 8.44
N LEU A 41 8.88 -14.10 8.21
CA LEU A 41 8.41 -12.76 7.90
C LEU A 41 7.75 -12.69 6.53
N THR A 42 8.35 -13.22 5.46
CA THR A 42 7.73 -13.21 4.13
C THR A 42 6.44 -14.01 4.10
N LYS A 43 6.36 -15.12 4.84
CA LYS A 43 5.14 -15.92 4.94
C LYS A 43 4.03 -15.16 5.65
N LYS A 44 4.35 -14.43 6.71
CA LYS A 44 3.39 -13.59 7.44
C LYS A 44 2.81 -12.51 6.53
N VAL A 45 3.66 -11.84 5.76
CA VAL A 45 3.22 -10.83 4.78
C VAL A 45 2.28 -11.44 3.76
N ALA A 46 2.63 -12.62 3.22
CA ALA A 46 1.80 -13.32 2.23
C ALA A 46 0.41 -13.64 2.80
N ILE A 47 0.34 -14.12 4.03
CA ILE A 47 -0.94 -14.42 4.70
C ILE A 47 -1.76 -13.16 4.89
N GLN A 48 -1.14 -12.08 5.37
CA GLN A 48 -1.87 -10.83 5.62
C GLN A 48 -2.33 -10.16 4.33
N LEU A 49 -1.54 -10.20 3.27
CA LEU A 49 -1.98 -9.70 1.97
C LEU A 49 -3.18 -10.49 1.43
N ALA A 50 -3.16 -11.82 1.55
CA ALA A 50 -4.31 -12.65 1.17
C ALA A 50 -5.56 -12.24 1.95
N GLN A 51 -5.44 -12.04 3.25
CA GLN A 51 -6.56 -11.59 4.09
C GLN A 51 -7.04 -10.18 3.68
N TYR A 52 -6.13 -9.30 3.32
CA TYR A 52 -6.49 -7.96 2.81
C TYR A 52 -7.35 -8.08 1.54
N PHE A 53 -6.93 -8.89 0.58
CA PHE A 53 -7.68 -9.07 -0.67
C PHE A 53 -9.04 -9.74 -0.46
N GLU A 54 -9.18 -10.56 0.56
CA GLU A 54 -10.46 -11.18 0.95
C GLU A 54 -11.38 -10.23 1.72
N GLY A 55 -10.88 -9.08 2.15
CA GLY A 55 -11.64 -8.10 2.92
C GLY A 55 -11.62 -8.36 4.42
N ASP A 56 -10.79 -9.28 4.89
CA ASP A 56 -10.74 -9.69 6.30
C ASP A 56 -9.68 -8.93 7.11
N LEU A 57 -8.80 -8.19 6.45
CA LEU A 57 -7.72 -7.44 7.11
C LEU A 57 -7.63 -6.04 6.53
N LYS A 58 -7.63 -5.04 7.40
CA LYS A 58 -7.55 -3.62 7.01
C LYS A 58 -6.20 -2.99 7.29
N GLY A 59 -5.41 -3.56 8.18
CA GLY A 59 -4.07 -3.06 8.53
C GLY A 59 -3.08 -4.18 8.65
N PHE A 60 -1.80 -3.84 8.67
CA PHE A 60 -0.70 -4.81 8.69
C PHE A 60 0.14 -4.60 9.94
N ASP A 61 0.71 -5.69 10.49
CA ASP A 61 1.42 -5.65 11.77
C ASP A 61 2.81 -6.27 11.72
N PHE A 62 3.55 -6.01 10.66
CA PHE A 62 4.92 -6.48 10.53
C PHE A 62 5.88 -5.31 10.34
N PRO A 63 7.16 -5.46 10.71
CA PRO A 63 8.12 -4.38 10.56
C PRO A 63 8.50 -4.16 9.09
N ILE A 64 8.56 -2.92 8.68
CA ILE A 64 8.91 -2.52 7.31
C ILE A 64 10.08 -1.55 7.34
N LYS A 65 10.92 -1.62 6.30
CA LYS A 65 12.02 -0.68 6.12
C LYS A 65 12.44 -0.68 4.66
N GLN A 66 12.39 0.47 4.03
CA GLN A 66 12.90 0.63 2.68
C GLN A 66 13.93 1.74 2.62
N LYS A 67 14.86 1.62 1.66
CA LYS A 67 15.88 2.64 1.44
C LYS A 67 15.27 3.87 0.77
N GLY A 68 15.71 5.03 1.19
CA GLY A 68 15.28 6.29 0.61
C GLY A 68 15.90 7.46 1.34
N THR A 69 15.77 8.64 0.76
CA THR A 69 16.20 9.87 1.39
C THR A 69 15.37 10.16 2.63
N GLU A 70 15.87 11.06 3.48
CA GLU A 70 15.13 11.52 4.66
C GLU A 70 13.75 12.08 4.28
N PHE A 71 13.71 12.85 3.19
CA PHE A 71 12.45 13.38 2.65
C PHE A 71 11.49 12.28 2.22
N GLN A 72 11.97 11.26 1.49
CA GLN A 72 11.14 10.12 1.08
C GLN A 72 10.61 9.35 2.29
N GLN A 73 11.45 9.12 3.30
CA GLN A 73 11.03 8.45 4.53
C GLN A 73 9.90 9.22 5.22
N GLU A 74 9.99 10.54 5.28
CA GLU A 74 8.93 11.38 5.84
C GLU A 74 7.62 11.23 5.07
N VAL A 75 7.67 11.28 3.74
CA VAL A 75 6.48 11.09 2.89
C VAL A 75 5.85 9.72 3.13
N TRP A 76 6.65 8.67 3.14
CA TRP A 76 6.13 7.31 3.35
C TRP A 76 5.53 7.14 4.76
N GLN A 77 6.13 7.74 5.76
CA GLN A 77 5.58 7.75 7.11
C GLN A 77 4.23 8.45 7.17
N ASN A 78 4.08 9.57 6.47
CA ASN A 78 2.81 10.31 6.40
C ASN A 78 1.73 9.52 5.66
N LEU A 79 2.10 8.73 4.64
CA LEU A 79 1.15 7.86 3.94
C LEU A 79 0.49 6.85 4.88
N LEU A 80 1.23 6.34 5.86
CA LEU A 80 0.71 5.35 6.81
C LEU A 80 -0.44 5.88 7.68
N SER A 81 -0.59 7.20 7.76
CA SER A 81 -1.68 7.82 8.52
C SER A 81 -3.01 7.90 7.77
N ILE A 82 -3.04 7.57 6.48
CA ILE A 82 -4.27 7.62 5.68
C ILE A 82 -5.11 6.39 5.99
N PRO A 83 -6.32 6.56 6.55
CA PRO A 83 -7.13 5.42 6.98
C PRO A 83 -7.61 4.54 5.82
N TYR A 84 -7.82 3.28 6.14
CA TYR A 84 -8.42 2.30 5.23
C TYR A 84 -9.79 2.80 4.74
N GLY A 85 -10.03 2.69 3.44
CA GLY A 85 -11.30 3.09 2.83
C GLY A 85 -11.43 4.58 2.56
N GLU A 86 -10.39 5.36 2.87
CA GLU A 86 -10.40 6.81 2.65
C GLU A 86 -9.36 7.21 1.61
N THR A 87 -9.60 8.36 0.99
CA THR A 87 -8.65 8.97 0.05
C THR A 87 -8.35 10.39 0.49
N ILE A 88 -7.21 10.89 0.03
CA ILE A 88 -6.80 12.27 0.26
C ILE A 88 -6.22 12.83 -1.05
N SER A 89 -6.50 14.08 -1.37
CA SER A 89 -5.91 14.71 -2.54
C SER A 89 -4.44 15.02 -2.30
N TYR A 90 -3.65 15.12 -3.38
CA TYR A 90 -2.26 15.55 -3.26
C TYR A 90 -2.15 16.94 -2.65
N ALA A 91 -3.07 17.85 -2.96
CA ALA A 91 -3.07 19.19 -2.38
C ALA A 91 -3.24 19.13 -0.86
N LYS A 92 -4.19 18.34 -0.38
CA LYS A 92 -4.42 18.16 1.06
C LYS A 92 -3.28 17.44 1.73
N PHE A 93 -2.80 16.37 1.11
CA PHE A 93 -1.67 15.58 1.63
C PHE A 93 -0.40 16.41 1.75
N SER A 94 -0.24 17.39 0.87
CA SER A 94 0.95 18.26 0.81
C SER A 94 0.75 19.61 1.48
N GLU A 95 -0.38 19.85 2.19
CA GLU A 95 -0.71 21.19 2.72
C GLU A 95 0.31 21.73 3.70
N HIS A 96 1.05 20.88 4.40
CA HIS A 96 2.13 21.27 5.31
C HIS A 96 3.38 21.77 4.58
N LYS A 97 3.54 21.41 3.30
CA LYS A 97 4.65 21.83 2.44
C LYS A 97 4.15 22.04 1.00
N PRO A 98 3.29 23.04 0.76
CA PRO A 98 2.60 23.15 -0.53
C PRO A 98 3.55 23.40 -1.71
N LEU A 99 4.71 24.01 -1.48
CA LEU A 99 5.71 24.20 -2.54
C LEU A 99 6.45 22.91 -2.91
N ALA A 100 6.36 21.88 -2.08
CA ALA A 100 7.01 20.60 -2.30
C ALA A 100 6.06 19.54 -2.91
N ILE A 101 4.88 19.93 -3.39
CA ILE A 101 3.86 18.97 -3.86
C ILE A 101 4.39 18.02 -4.95
N ARG A 102 5.22 18.50 -5.88
CA ARG A 102 5.80 17.66 -6.92
C ARG A 102 6.82 16.67 -6.37
N ALA A 103 7.64 17.11 -5.40
CA ALA A 103 8.61 16.25 -4.75
C ALA A 103 7.90 15.19 -3.89
N ILE A 104 6.81 15.56 -3.23
CA ILE A 104 5.97 14.63 -2.47
C ILE A 104 5.35 13.59 -3.39
N ALA A 105 4.82 13.99 -4.54
CA ALA A 105 4.27 13.06 -5.52
C ALA A 105 5.34 12.11 -6.06
N ALA A 106 6.54 12.62 -6.34
CA ALA A 106 7.66 11.79 -6.78
C ALA A 106 8.07 10.77 -5.71
N ALA A 107 8.15 11.18 -4.45
CA ALA A 107 8.45 10.28 -3.33
C ALA A 107 7.38 9.21 -3.15
N ASN A 108 6.10 9.58 -3.31
CA ASN A 108 4.98 8.65 -3.31
C ASN A 108 5.18 7.56 -4.38
N GLY A 109 5.57 7.97 -5.60
CA GLY A 109 5.82 7.05 -6.70
C GLY A 109 7.05 6.15 -6.51
N LYS A 110 7.93 6.45 -5.58
CA LYS A 110 9.12 5.64 -5.27
C LYS A 110 8.89 4.61 -4.16
N ASN A 111 7.71 4.54 -3.61
CA ASN A 111 7.38 3.56 -2.59
C ASN A 111 7.48 2.13 -3.16
N ASN A 112 8.31 1.30 -2.55
CA ASN A 112 8.52 -0.09 -2.94
C ASN A 112 7.74 -1.09 -2.07
N ILE A 113 6.92 -0.62 -1.14
CA ILE A 113 6.11 -1.47 -0.27
C ILE A 113 4.64 -1.17 -0.54
N ALA A 114 4.18 -1.63 -1.70
CA ALA A 114 2.82 -1.36 -2.19
C ALA A 114 1.77 -1.93 -1.23
N ILE A 115 0.63 -1.29 -1.16
CA ILE A 115 -0.53 -1.66 -0.33
C ILE A 115 -0.29 -1.43 1.16
N VAL A 116 0.80 -1.94 1.71
CA VAL A 116 1.17 -1.80 3.12
C VAL A 116 1.42 -0.34 3.47
N ILE A 117 2.23 0.34 2.65
CA ILE A 117 2.32 1.81 2.69
C ILE A 117 1.34 2.31 1.63
N PRO A 118 0.21 2.90 2.03
CA PRO A 118 -0.95 3.06 1.15
C PRO A 118 -0.84 4.24 0.18
N CYS A 119 0.17 4.23 -0.67
CA CYS A 119 0.36 5.28 -1.68
C CYS A 119 -0.81 5.35 -2.67
N HIS A 120 -1.61 4.29 -2.79
CA HIS A 120 -2.79 4.28 -3.64
C HIS A 120 -3.92 5.17 -3.11
N ARG A 121 -3.88 5.60 -1.86
CA ARG A 121 -4.93 6.43 -1.23
C ARG A 121 -4.78 7.93 -1.51
N VAL A 122 -3.71 8.35 -2.18
CA VAL A 122 -3.53 9.75 -2.59
C VAL A 122 -3.97 9.90 -4.04
N ILE A 123 -4.89 10.82 -4.29
CA ILE A 123 -5.52 11.03 -5.60
C ILE A 123 -5.36 12.50 -6.06
N GLY A 124 -5.72 12.78 -7.31
CA GLY A 124 -5.72 14.15 -7.83
C GLY A 124 -6.75 15.02 -7.13
N SER A 125 -6.54 16.34 -7.13
CA SER A 125 -7.39 17.32 -6.44
C SER A 125 -8.85 17.31 -6.86
N ASN A 126 -9.13 16.86 -8.10
CA ASN A 126 -10.48 16.76 -8.64
C ASN A 126 -11.03 15.32 -8.58
N GLY A 127 -10.44 14.46 -7.77
CA GLY A 127 -10.83 13.07 -7.64
C GLY A 127 -10.27 12.15 -8.71
N LYS A 128 -9.48 12.65 -9.64
CA LYS A 128 -8.87 11.82 -10.68
C LYS A 128 -7.78 10.94 -10.13
N LEU A 129 -7.67 9.73 -10.67
CA LEU A 129 -6.57 8.84 -10.36
C LEU A 129 -5.33 9.32 -11.11
N VAL A 130 -4.24 9.58 -10.38
CA VAL A 130 -2.97 10.01 -10.95
C VAL A 130 -1.86 9.19 -10.35
N GLY A 131 -0.93 8.75 -11.18
CA GLY A 131 0.31 8.09 -10.80
C GLY A 131 0.15 6.90 -9.84
N TYR A 132 0.56 5.73 -10.30
CA TYR A 132 0.72 4.56 -9.43
C TYR A 132 1.72 3.63 -10.10
N ALA A 133 2.74 3.20 -9.36
CA ALA A 133 3.79 2.32 -9.92
C ALA A 133 3.22 1.01 -10.47
N GLY A 134 2.16 0.49 -9.85
CA GLY A 134 1.48 -0.70 -10.31
C GLY A 134 0.48 -0.49 -11.45
N GLY A 135 0.30 0.76 -11.92
CA GLY A 135 -0.68 1.12 -12.96
C GLY A 135 -2.00 1.60 -12.37
N LEU A 136 -2.66 2.50 -13.10
CA LEU A 136 -3.90 3.14 -12.61
C LEU A 136 -5.04 2.14 -12.40
N TRP A 137 -5.11 1.07 -13.19
CA TRP A 137 -6.16 0.05 -13.03
C TRP A 137 -6.04 -0.67 -11.68
N ARG A 138 -4.83 -0.91 -11.19
CA ARG A 138 -4.60 -1.50 -9.87
C ARG A 138 -4.96 -0.53 -8.76
N LYS A 139 -4.60 0.74 -8.93
CA LYS A 139 -4.97 1.79 -7.99
C LYS A 139 -6.48 1.89 -7.85
N GLN A 140 -7.20 1.90 -8.96
CA GLN A 140 -8.66 1.93 -8.97
C GLN A 140 -9.25 0.71 -8.26
N TRP A 141 -8.73 -0.48 -8.57
CA TRP A 141 -9.20 -1.70 -7.93
C TRP A 141 -9.03 -1.65 -6.40
N LEU A 142 -7.86 -1.22 -5.94
CA LEU A 142 -7.57 -1.13 -4.51
C LEU A 142 -8.51 -0.15 -3.81
N LEU A 143 -8.75 1.01 -4.41
CA LEU A 143 -9.65 2.02 -3.84
C LEU A 143 -11.10 1.53 -3.79
N GLU A 144 -11.57 0.89 -4.84
CA GLU A 144 -12.93 0.33 -4.90
C GLU A 144 -13.11 -0.80 -3.90
N HIS A 145 -12.11 -1.66 -3.79
CA HIS A 145 -12.09 -2.76 -2.82
C HIS A 145 -12.19 -2.22 -1.39
N GLU A 146 -11.34 -1.28 -1.03
CA GLU A 146 -11.35 -0.71 0.32
C GLU A 146 -12.66 0.03 0.62
N ARG A 147 -13.17 0.78 -0.34
CA ARG A 147 -14.45 1.49 -0.19
C ARG A 147 -15.59 0.51 0.01
N SER A 148 -15.64 -0.54 -0.80
CA SER A 148 -16.69 -1.56 -0.70
C SER A 148 -16.71 -2.22 0.68
N ILE A 149 -15.56 -2.60 1.20
CA ILE A 149 -15.45 -3.24 2.52
C ILE A 149 -15.84 -2.25 3.62
N ALA A 150 -15.38 -1.01 3.55
CA ALA A 150 -15.71 0.03 4.52
C ALA A 150 -17.20 0.35 4.52
N GLN A 151 -17.83 0.43 3.33
CA GLN A 151 -19.27 0.69 3.20
C GLN A 151 -20.10 -0.46 3.75
N LYS A 152 -19.69 -1.70 3.54
CA LYS A 152 -20.38 -2.87 4.13
C LYS A 152 -20.41 -2.78 5.65
N GLY A 153 -19.28 -2.40 6.27
CA GLY A 153 -19.22 -2.17 7.70
C GLY A 153 -20.18 -1.08 8.17
N GLN A 154 -20.20 0.05 7.46
CA GLN A 154 -21.11 1.17 7.74
C GLN A 154 -22.58 0.77 7.56
N THR A 155 -22.90 0.04 6.51
CA THR A 155 -24.27 -0.42 6.25
C THR A 155 -24.75 -1.32 7.38
N ILE A 156 -23.93 -2.23 7.86
CA ILE A 156 -24.25 -3.11 8.97
C ILE A 156 -24.51 -2.28 10.25
N ILE A 157 -23.68 -1.29 10.53
CA ILE A 157 -23.83 -0.41 11.70
C ILE A 157 -25.12 0.39 11.59
N ASN A 158 -25.40 0.99 10.43
CA ASN A 158 -26.62 1.77 10.19
C ASN A 158 -27.85 0.91 10.33
N PHE A 159 -27.82 -0.32 9.85
CA PHE A 159 -28.93 -1.25 9.96
C PHE A 159 -29.26 -1.57 11.42
N LYS A 160 -28.25 -1.70 12.26
CA LYS A 160 -28.44 -1.97 13.70
C LYS A 160 -29.00 -0.78 14.46
N THR A 161 -28.80 0.43 13.98
CA THR A 161 -29.29 1.64 14.62
C THR A 161 -30.72 2.02 14.19
N CYS A 162 -31.19 1.38 13.15
CA CYS A 162 -32.57 1.51 12.73
C CYS A 162 -33.46 0.50 13.45
#